data_42a1b62f40edafb4854ee1937865e36a
#
_entry.id   42a1b62f40edafb4854ee1937865e36a
#
_cell.length_a   1.000
_cell.length_b   1.000
_cell.length_c   1.000
_cell.angle_alpha   90.00
_cell.angle_beta   90.00
_cell.angle_gamma   90.00
#
_symmetry.space_group_name_H-M   'P 1'
#
loop_
_entity.id
_entity.type
_entity.pdbx_description
1 polymer ?
#
loop_
_entity_poly.entity_id
_entity_poly.type
_entity_poly.pdbx_seq_one_letter_code
_entity_poly.pdbx_strand_id
1 'polypeptide(L)'
;MANAKLNIGDANGFGLEYIFRGQCRWTQYKGNDCLLINGPDTGYKDKIVIFAGGAASDSYKKIRGNSYGMWIATEINLHHDNTIKEAFNRQLAAKNRKIFWDLNPDHPKAAIYVDYIDKYAEKAAKGELLGGYNYEHFNIFENINIPKQRIAEIVSQYDKDSIWYIRDIEGKRSIAEGLIYVKLATSIAAEDDEYIVPLEETIDM
;
A
#
# COMPACT_ATOMS: atom_id res chain seq x y z
N MET A 1 3.34 11.22 8.09
CA MET A 1 4.25 12.22 7.48
C MET A 1 5.73 11.97 7.78
N ALA A 2 6.14 11.65 9.00
CA ALA A 2 7.53 11.32 9.34
C ALA A 2 8.06 10.11 8.53
N ASN A 3 7.29 9.03 8.44
CA ASN A 3 7.67 7.83 7.68
C ASN A 3 7.85 8.11 6.18
N ALA A 4 7.00 8.93 5.56
CA ALA A 4 7.17 9.29 4.15
C ALA A 4 8.45 10.11 3.92
N LYS A 5 8.81 11.00 4.83
CA LYS A 5 10.08 11.73 4.75
C LYS A 5 11.27 10.78 4.86
N LEU A 6 11.23 9.85 5.80
CA LEU A 6 12.29 8.85 5.98
C LEU A 6 12.39 7.91 4.77
N ASN A 7 11.25 7.38 4.32
CA ASN A 7 11.24 6.37 3.25
C ASN A 7 11.54 6.93 1.86
N ILE A 8 11.16 8.17 1.58
CA ILE A 8 11.36 8.79 0.27
C ILE A 8 12.59 9.71 0.27
N GLY A 9 12.81 10.47 1.35
CA GLY A 9 13.92 11.41 1.46
C GLY A 9 15.26 10.74 1.72
N ASP A 10 15.34 9.98 2.81
CA ASP A 10 16.61 9.46 3.35
C ASP A 10 16.65 7.93 3.50
N ALA A 11 15.80 7.20 2.84
CA ALA A 11 15.61 5.76 3.01
C ALA A 11 16.91 4.93 2.93
N ASN A 12 17.61 4.73 4.06
CA ASN A 12 18.74 3.80 4.21
C ASN A 12 19.77 3.87 3.07
N GLY A 13 20.08 5.08 2.57
CA GLY A 13 21.00 5.28 1.46
C GLY A 13 20.40 5.11 0.06
N PHE A 14 19.08 4.91 -0.08
CA PHE A 14 18.38 4.77 -1.38
C PHE A 14 17.34 5.86 -1.63
N GLY A 15 17.17 6.82 -0.70
CA GLY A 15 16.21 7.90 -0.83
C GLY A 15 16.65 8.97 -1.82
N LEU A 16 15.79 9.99 -2.01
CA LEU A 16 16.04 11.09 -2.93
C LEU A 16 17.30 11.89 -2.57
N GLU A 17 17.62 12.04 -1.30
CA GLU A 17 18.84 12.74 -0.85
C GLU A 17 20.11 11.96 -1.22
N TYR A 18 20.03 10.65 -1.29
CA TYR A 18 21.13 9.81 -1.77
C TYR A 18 21.25 9.86 -3.30
N ILE A 19 20.14 9.70 -4.01
CA ILE A 19 20.10 9.68 -5.48
C ILE A 19 20.54 11.05 -6.04
N PHE A 20 20.05 12.15 -5.46
CA PHE A 20 20.34 13.52 -5.87
C PHE A 20 21.32 14.20 -4.88
N ARG A 21 22.39 13.50 -4.54
CA ARG A 21 23.34 13.96 -3.52
C ARG A 21 23.89 15.35 -3.82
N GLY A 22 23.80 16.26 -2.83
CA GLY A 22 24.24 17.65 -2.97
C GLY A 22 23.29 18.55 -3.77
N GLN A 23 22.17 18.02 -4.26
CA GLN A 23 21.18 18.76 -5.02
C GLN A 23 19.85 18.92 -4.28
N CYS A 24 19.75 18.37 -3.07
CA CYS A 24 18.54 18.36 -2.25
C CYS A 24 18.61 19.42 -1.14
N ARG A 25 17.47 20.04 -0.86
CA ARG A 25 17.31 20.96 0.27
C ARG A 25 15.91 20.85 0.86
N TRP A 26 15.82 20.59 2.16
CA TRP A 26 14.57 20.68 2.90
C TRP A 26 14.16 22.16 3.06
N THR A 27 12.92 22.45 2.72
CA THR A 27 12.36 23.81 2.75
C THR A 27 10.83 23.76 2.88
N GLN A 28 10.18 24.89 2.69
CA GLN A 28 8.72 25.00 2.62
C GLN A 28 8.28 25.58 1.30
N TYR A 29 7.19 25.03 0.78
CA TYR A 29 6.49 25.55 -0.39
C TYR A 29 5.01 25.74 -0.07
N LYS A 30 4.53 26.98 -0.15
CA LYS A 30 3.15 27.36 0.20
C LYS A 30 2.72 26.82 1.57
N GLY A 31 3.58 26.91 2.57
CA GLY A 31 3.32 26.48 3.94
C GLY A 31 3.40 24.96 4.17
N ASN A 32 3.77 24.18 3.18
CA ASN A 32 3.99 22.73 3.33
C ASN A 32 5.49 22.43 3.33
N ASP A 33 5.92 21.54 4.22
CA ASP A 33 7.28 21.01 4.17
C ASP A 33 7.51 20.28 2.86
N CYS A 34 8.62 20.54 2.23
CA CYS A 34 8.98 19.91 0.97
C CYS A 34 10.49 19.65 0.86
N LEU A 35 10.83 18.71 -0.01
CA LEU A 35 12.19 18.53 -0.50
C LEU A 35 12.30 19.22 -1.86
N LEU A 36 13.16 20.23 -1.94
CA LEU A 36 13.53 20.86 -3.19
C LEU A 36 14.75 20.15 -3.77
N ILE A 37 14.66 19.73 -5.02
CA ILE A 37 15.77 19.13 -5.75
C ILE A 37 16.11 20.06 -6.93
N ASN A 38 17.34 20.55 -6.96
CA ASN A 38 17.83 21.42 -8.04
C ASN A 38 19.33 21.20 -8.24
N GLY A 39 19.71 20.87 -9.45
CA GLY A 39 21.09 20.62 -9.83
C GLY A 39 21.22 20.02 -11.23
N PRO A 40 22.38 19.47 -11.57
CA PRO A 40 22.63 18.89 -12.90
C PRO A 40 21.61 17.85 -13.32
N ASP A 41 21.21 16.95 -12.41
CA ASP A 41 20.28 15.85 -12.71
C ASP A 41 18.85 16.31 -12.99
N THR A 42 18.51 17.53 -12.56
CA THR A 42 17.22 18.16 -12.87
C THR A 42 17.30 19.17 -14.00
N GLY A 43 18.48 19.30 -14.62
CA GLY A 43 18.77 20.36 -15.61
C GLY A 43 18.63 21.76 -15.01
N TYR A 44 18.99 21.92 -13.73
CA TYR A 44 18.85 23.16 -12.95
C TYR A 44 17.43 23.71 -12.88
N LYS A 45 16.44 22.81 -12.92
CA LYS A 45 15.03 23.15 -12.74
C LYS A 45 14.54 22.61 -11.42
N ASP A 46 13.87 23.46 -10.67
CA ASP A 46 13.27 23.06 -9.38
C ASP A 46 12.30 21.89 -9.54
N LYS A 47 12.55 20.83 -8.78
CA LYS A 47 11.61 19.74 -8.54
C LYS A 47 11.22 19.80 -7.07
N ILE A 48 9.92 19.89 -6.81
CA ILE A 48 9.39 20.06 -5.47
C ILE A 48 8.63 18.79 -5.10
N VAL A 49 9.08 18.12 -4.04
CA VAL A 49 8.41 16.95 -3.47
C VAL A 49 7.71 17.39 -2.19
N ILE A 50 6.38 17.38 -2.19
CA ILE A 50 5.55 17.76 -1.06
C ILE A 50 5.12 16.49 -0.32
N PHE A 51 5.25 16.51 1.01
CA PHE A 51 4.86 15.40 1.88
C PHE A 51 3.53 15.74 2.57
N ALA A 52 2.55 14.86 2.41
CA ALA A 52 1.24 15.01 3.01
C ALA A 52 0.76 13.70 3.63
N GLY A 53 0.04 13.76 4.75
CA GLY A 53 -0.67 12.60 5.28
C GLY A 53 -1.93 12.35 4.46
N GLY A 54 -2.38 11.09 4.42
CA GLY A 54 -3.54 10.67 3.61
C GLY A 54 -4.72 10.09 4.41
N ALA A 55 -4.53 9.73 5.70
CA ALA A 55 -5.49 8.92 6.46
C ALA A 55 -6.71 9.69 6.97
N ALA A 56 -6.56 10.96 7.36
CA ALA A 56 -7.68 11.75 7.88
C ALA A 56 -8.62 12.23 6.76
N SER A 57 -9.91 12.35 7.05
CA SER A 57 -10.94 12.77 6.10
C SER A 57 -10.71 14.14 5.48
N ASP A 58 -9.93 15.00 6.12
CA ASP A 58 -9.59 16.35 5.67
C ASP A 58 -8.15 16.48 5.13
N SER A 59 -7.38 15.37 5.08
CA SER A 59 -6.00 15.34 4.57
C SER A 59 -5.88 15.89 3.14
N TYR A 60 -6.90 15.69 2.32
CA TYR A 60 -6.95 16.20 0.95
C TYR A 60 -6.76 17.73 0.85
N LYS A 61 -7.08 18.49 1.90
CA LYS A 61 -6.90 19.94 1.93
C LYS A 61 -5.44 20.36 1.75
N LYS A 62 -4.50 19.53 2.19
CA LYS A 62 -3.05 19.80 2.11
C LYS A 62 -2.50 19.75 0.68
N ILE A 63 -3.16 18.99 -0.19
CA ILE A 63 -2.74 18.85 -1.59
C ILE A 63 -3.50 19.76 -2.55
N ARG A 64 -4.56 20.43 -2.08
CA ARG A 64 -5.33 21.39 -2.88
C ARG A 64 -4.49 22.60 -3.32
N GLY A 65 -4.89 23.19 -4.44
CA GLY A 65 -4.27 24.41 -4.96
C GLY A 65 -2.96 24.22 -5.70
N ASN A 66 -2.49 22.98 -5.85
CA ASN A 66 -1.34 22.64 -6.65
C ASN A 66 -1.70 21.60 -7.72
N SER A 67 -0.87 21.49 -8.77
CA SER A 67 -0.92 20.41 -9.75
C SER A 67 0.35 19.59 -9.63
N TYR A 68 0.22 18.28 -9.71
CA TYR A 68 1.34 17.36 -9.51
C TYR A 68 1.55 16.47 -10.73
N GLY A 69 2.80 16.28 -11.14
CA GLY A 69 3.17 15.35 -12.23
C GLY A 69 3.31 13.91 -11.74
N MET A 70 3.68 13.73 -10.47
CA MET A 70 3.87 12.42 -9.87
C MET A 70 3.17 12.36 -8.52
N TRP A 71 2.60 11.21 -8.23
CA TRP A 71 2.03 10.87 -6.93
C TRP A 71 2.57 9.52 -6.48
N ILE A 72 3.20 9.51 -5.32
CA ILE A 72 3.66 8.31 -4.63
C ILE A 72 2.85 8.20 -3.35
N ALA A 73 2.21 7.09 -3.11
CA ALA A 73 1.48 6.82 -1.87
C ALA A 73 1.96 5.50 -1.26
N THR A 74 2.42 5.56 -0.03
CA THR A 74 2.75 4.40 0.78
C THR A 74 1.51 3.99 1.59
N GLU A 75 1.26 2.67 1.68
CA GLU A 75 0.11 2.12 2.39
C GLU A 75 -1.22 2.76 1.92
N ILE A 76 -1.44 2.79 0.60
CA ILE A 76 -2.59 3.47 -0.01
C ILE A 76 -3.94 2.99 0.52
N ASN A 77 -4.03 1.74 0.97
CA ASN A 77 -5.22 1.16 1.60
C ASN A 77 -5.62 1.86 2.92
N LEU A 78 -4.69 2.59 3.57
CA LEU A 78 -4.95 3.38 4.76
C LEU A 78 -5.34 4.84 4.45
N HIS A 79 -5.31 5.24 3.18
CA HIS A 79 -5.68 6.61 2.80
C HIS A 79 -7.19 6.77 2.74
N HIS A 80 -7.68 7.92 3.21
CA HIS A 80 -9.08 8.27 3.07
C HIS A 80 -9.44 8.51 1.60
N ASP A 81 -10.59 8.04 1.16
CA ASP A 81 -11.05 8.11 -0.23
C ASP A 81 -11.08 9.55 -0.79
N ASN A 82 -11.42 10.54 0.03
CA ASN A 82 -11.34 11.95 -0.37
C ASN A 82 -9.93 12.37 -0.78
N THR A 83 -8.90 11.83 -0.12
CA THR A 83 -7.50 12.13 -0.45
C THR A 83 -7.11 11.46 -1.77
N ILE A 84 -7.54 10.23 -1.98
CA ILE A 84 -7.30 9.49 -3.23
C ILE A 84 -7.94 10.24 -4.41
N LYS A 85 -9.20 10.59 -4.30
CA LYS A 85 -9.94 11.36 -5.33
C LYS A 85 -9.30 12.72 -5.62
N GLU A 86 -8.93 13.46 -4.57
CA GLU A 86 -8.28 14.76 -4.75
C GLU A 86 -6.91 14.62 -5.42
N ALA A 87 -6.12 13.61 -5.07
CA ALA A 87 -4.82 13.36 -5.70
C ALA A 87 -4.94 13.11 -7.21
N PHE A 88 -5.91 12.32 -7.65
CA PHE A 88 -6.22 12.14 -9.06
C PHE A 88 -6.58 13.49 -9.74
N ASN A 89 -7.45 14.28 -9.10
CA ASN A 89 -7.85 15.59 -9.62
C ASN A 89 -6.67 16.54 -9.77
N ARG A 90 -5.71 16.50 -8.84
CA ARG A 90 -4.53 17.36 -8.89
C ARG A 90 -3.53 16.97 -9.99
N GLN A 91 -3.68 15.82 -10.62
CA GLN A 91 -2.84 15.37 -11.73
C GLN A 91 -3.46 15.64 -13.11
N LEU A 92 -4.69 16.13 -13.20
CA LEU A 92 -5.39 16.30 -14.48
C LEU A 92 -4.64 17.24 -15.45
N ALA A 93 -3.98 18.27 -14.94
CA ALA A 93 -3.22 19.23 -15.75
C ALA A 93 -1.80 18.76 -16.11
N ALA A 94 -1.34 17.65 -15.59
CA ALA A 94 0.02 17.17 -15.84
C ALA A 94 0.12 16.50 -17.21
N LYS A 95 1.14 16.88 -17.98
CA LYS A 95 1.41 16.28 -19.31
C LYS A 95 1.81 14.81 -19.21
N ASN A 96 2.66 14.48 -18.23
CA ASN A 96 3.16 13.13 -17.98
C ASN A 96 2.81 12.76 -16.54
N ARG A 97 1.72 12.04 -16.35
CA ARG A 97 1.28 11.58 -15.05
C ARG A 97 1.97 10.28 -14.70
N LYS A 98 2.43 10.18 -13.45
CA LYS A 98 2.91 8.93 -12.87
C LYS A 98 2.29 8.73 -11.49
N ILE A 99 1.84 7.51 -11.23
CA ILE A 99 1.24 7.11 -9.96
C ILE A 99 1.93 5.84 -9.52
N PHE A 100 2.45 5.84 -8.31
CA PHE A 100 3.05 4.68 -7.66
C PHE A 100 2.41 4.49 -6.31
N TRP A 101 1.90 3.32 -6.07
CA TRP A 101 1.30 2.92 -4.80
C TRP A 101 1.98 1.68 -4.29
N ASP A 102 2.17 1.61 -2.98
CA ASP A 102 2.40 0.38 -2.27
C ASP A 102 1.30 0.15 -1.23
N LEU A 103 1.06 -1.09 -0.89
CA LEU A 103 0.16 -1.49 0.18
C LEU A 103 0.52 -2.87 0.69
N ASN A 104 0.26 -3.09 1.98
CA ASN A 104 0.24 -4.43 2.53
C ASN A 104 -1.06 -5.13 2.10
N PRO A 105 -1.04 -6.45 1.90
CA PRO A 105 -2.23 -7.20 1.54
C PRO A 105 -3.35 -7.01 2.55
N ASP A 106 -4.57 -6.87 2.03
CA ASP A 106 -5.77 -6.64 2.80
C ASP A 106 -6.87 -7.61 2.35
N HIS A 107 -8.08 -7.44 2.89
CA HIS A 107 -9.23 -8.22 2.46
C HIS A 107 -9.45 -8.07 0.95
N PRO A 108 -9.71 -9.16 0.19
CA PRO A 108 -9.86 -9.12 -1.29
C PRO A 108 -10.96 -8.17 -1.77
N LYS A 109 -11.98 -7.92 -0.94
CA LYS A 109 -13.08 -6.97 -1.23
C LYS A 109 -12.85 -5.57 -0.64
N ALA A 110 -11.64 -5.24 -0.19
CA ALA A 110 -11.34 -3.88 0.25
C ALA A 110 -11.51 -2.89 -0.92
N ALA A 111 -12.05 -1.70 -0.61
CA ALA A 111 -12.38 -0.69 -1.63
C ALA A 111 -11.19 -0.33 -2.53
N ILE A 112 -9.97 -0.34 -1.99
CA ILE A 112 -8.76 -0.06 -2.77
C ILE A 112 -8.56 -1.06 -3.92
N TYR A 113 -8.92 -2.34 -3.72
CA TYR A 113 -8.87 -3.34 -4.78
C TYR A 113 -10.04 -3.20 -5.75
N VAL A 114 -11.25 -3.18 -5.23
CA VAL A 114 -12.48 -3.19 -6.05
C VAL A 114 -12.61 -1.92 -6.90
N ASP A 115 -12.37 -0.75 -6.29
CA ASP A 115 -12.62 0.53 -6.96
C ASP A 115 -11.44 1.02 -7.80
N TYR A 116 -10.22 0.52 -7.51
CA TYR A 116 -9.02 1.00 -8.17
C TYR A 116 -8.18 -0.13 -8.79
N ILE A 117 -7.54 -0.98 -7.98
CA ILE A 117 -6.50 -1.90 -8.48
C ILE A 117 -7.08 -2.89 -9.49
N ASP A 118 -8.08 -3.67 -9.08
CA ASP A 118 -8.66 -4.72 -9.93
C ASP A 118 -9.44 -4.12 -11.11
N LYS A 119 -10.15 -3.02 -10.87
CA LYS A 119 -10.85 -2.27 -11.91
C LYS A 119 -9.92 -1.73 -12.99
N TYR A 120 -8.76 -1.21 -12.60
CA TYR A 120 -7.78 -0.72 -13.57
C TYR A 120 -7.06 -1.85 -14.28
N ALA A 121 -6.80 -2.97 -13.61
CA ALA A 121 -6.28 -4.17 -14.23
C ALA A 121 -7.24 -4.69 -15.32
N GLU A 122 -8.54 -4.77 -15.01
CA GLU A 122 -9.57 -5.17 -15.97
C GLU A 122 -9.64 -4.22 -17.19
N LYS A 123 -9.62 -2.92 -16.95
CA LYS A 123 -9.60 -1.92 -18.03
C LYS A 123 -8.33 -2.00 -18.88
N ALA A 124 -7.18 -2.23 -18.26
CA ALA A 124 -5.92 -2.42 -18.97
C ALA A 124 -5.96 -3.67 -19.85
N ALA A 125 -6.48 -4.79 -19.34
CA ALA A 125 -6.64 -6.03 -20.09
C ALA A 125 -7.59 -5.87 -21.30
N LYS A 126 -8.61 -5.01 -21.19
CA LYS A 126 -9.52 -4.66 -22.29
C LYS A 126 -8.97 -3.61 -23.26
N GLY A 127 -7.78 -3.05 -23.01
CA GLY A 127 -7.21 -1.95 -23.80
C GLY A 127 -7.92 -0.60 -23.62
N GLU A 128 -8.73 -0.46 -22.58
CA GLU A 128 -9.50 0.76 -22.28
C GLU A 128 -8.67 1.79 -21.49
N LEU A 129 -7.54 1.39 -20.90
CA LEU A 129 -6.68 2.24 -20.08
C LEU A 129 -5.49 2.74 -20.89
N LEU A 130 -5.58 3.94 -21.46
CA LEU A 130 -4.55 4.51 -22.33
C LEU A 130 -3.25 4.88 -21.60
N GLY A 131 -3.30 5.09 -20.30
CA GLY A 131 -2.14 5.52 -19.49
C GLY A 131 -1.16 4.43 -19.10
N GLY A 132 -1.47 3.17 -19.41
CA GLY A 132 -0.73 2.00 -18.95
C GLY A 132 -1.10 1.61 -17.51
N TYR A 133 -0.79 0.38 -17.15
CA TYR A 133 -1.00 -0.20 -15.83
C TYR A 133 0.06 -1.27 -15.57
N ASN A 134 0.61 -1.28 -14.37
CA ASN A 134 1.44 -2.35 -13.88
C ASN A 134 1.05 -2.68 -12.43
N TYR A 135 1.03 -3.95 -12.11
CA TYR A 135 0.81 -4.45 -10.75
C TYR A 135 1.81 -5.57 -10.50
N GLU A 136 2.63 -5.37 -9.49
CA GLU A 136 3.62 -6.35 -9.04
C GLU A 136 3.30 -6.78 -7.62
N HIS A 137 3.54 -8.05 -7.34
CA HIS A 137 3.38 -8.66 -6.04
C HIS A 137 4.75 -9.10 -5.54
N PHE A 138 5.06 -8.77 -4.31
CA PHE A 138 6.29 -9.15 -3.64
C PHE A 138 5.99 -9.89 -2.35
N ASN A 139 6.81 -10.88 -2.06
CA ASN A 139 6.79 -11.62 -0.80
C ASN A 139 8.11 -11.41 -0.04
N ILE A 140 8.18 -11.85 1.23
CA ILE A 140 9.37 -11.63 2.05
C ILE A 140 10.64 -12.26 1.47
N PHE A 141 10.51 -13.35 0.70
CA PHE A 141 11.66 -14.08 0.14
C PHE A 141 12.37 -13.32 -0.98
N GLU A 142 11.69 -12.33 -1.57
CA GLU A 142 12.23 -11.47 -2.63
C GLU A 142 12.93 -10.23 -2.08
N ASN A 143 12.89 -10.02 -0.76
CA ASN A 143 13.55 -8.88 -0.13
C ASN A 143 15.07 -9.11 -0.05
N ILE A 144 15.78 -8.52 -0.99
CA ILE A 144 17.26 -8.64 -1.09
C ILE A 144 18.02 -7.99 0.07
N ASN A 145 17.36 -7.13 0.86
CA ASN A 145 17.98 -6.44 1.98
C ASN A 145 17.94 -7.26 3.28
N ILE A 146 17.18 -8.34 3.31
CA ILE A 146 17.08 -9.21 4.49
C ILE A 146 17.89 -10.51 4.22
N PRO A 147 18.87 -10.84 5.09
CA PRO A 147 19.61 -12.10 4.95
C PRO A 147 18.66 -13.30 5.02
N LYS A 148 18.93 -14.32 4.20
CA LYS A 148 18.11 -15.56 4.13
C LYS A 148 17.92 -16.22 5.48
N GLN A 149 18.95 -16.22 6.33
CA GLN A 149 18.86 -16.76 7.70
C GLN A 149 17.82 -15.99 8.52
N ARG A 150 17.79 -14.65 8.42
CA ARG A 150 16.80 -13.82 9.11
C ARG A 150 15.39 -14.06 8.60
N ILE A 151 15.23 -14.25 7.28
CA ILE A 151 13.93 -14.63 6.70
C ILE A 151 13.47 -15.98 7.30
N ALA A 152 14.35 -16.98 7.38
CA ALA A 152 14.01 -18.26 7.97
C ALA A 152 13.59 -18.16 9.45
N GLU A 153 14.27 -17.32 10.24
CA GLU A 153 13.90 -17.03 11.63
C GLU A 153 12.50 -16.41 11.70
N ILE A 154 12.21 -15.40 10.87
CA ILE A 154 10.90 -14.75 10.84
C ILE A 154 9.81 -15.76 10.46
N VAL A 155 10.00 -16.49 9.39
CA VAL A 155 9.05 -17.49 8.88
C VAL A 155 8.76 -18.57 9.91
N SER A 156 9.76 -18.98 10.71
CA SER A 156 9.59 -19.99 11.75
C SER A 156 8.67 -19.57 12.90
N GLN A 157 8.39 -18.27 13.05
CA GLN A 157 7.50 -17.72 14.07
C GLN A 157 6.03 -17.75 13.68
N TYR A 158 5.72 -18.04 12.43
CA TYR A 158 4.36 -18.07 11.92
C TYR A 158 3.82 -19.48 11.80
N ASP A 159 2.56 -19.67 12.15
CA ASP A 159 1.80 -20.85 11.76
C ASP A 159 1.48 -20.74 10.26
N LYS A 160 1.91 -21.74 9.48
CA LYS A 160 1.77 -21.74 8.01
C LYS A 160 0.32 -21.74 7.55
N ASP A 161 -0.59 -22.24 8.38
CA ASP A 161 -2.03 -22.26 8.08
C ASP A 161 -2.75 -20.98 8.54
N SER A 162 -2.00 -20.03 9.11
CA SER A 162 -2.57 -18.78 9.61
C SER A 162 -2.75 -17.75 8.49
N ILE A 163 -3.78 -16.90 8.66
CA ILE A 163 -3.99 -15.73 7.81
C ILE A 163 -2.77 -14.79 7.81
N TRP A 164 -2.07 -14.73 8.95
CA TRP A 164 -0.87 -13.91 9.11
C TRP A 164 0.26 -14.39 8.21
N TYR A 165 0.44 -15.73 8.10
CA TYR A 165 1.42 -16.29 7.17
C TYR A 165 1.09 -15.94 5.72
N ILE A 166 -0.17 -16.14 5.32
CA ILE A 166 -0.65 -15.85 3.97
C ILE A 166 -0.44 -14.35 3.63
N ARG A 167 -0.75 -13.46 4.58
CA ARG A 167 -0.66 -12.03 4.37
C ARG A 167 0.77 -11.50 4.47
N ASP A 168 1.47 -11.82 5.56
CA ASP A 168 2.73 -11.16 5.91
C ASP A 168 3.95 -11.85 5.30
N ILE A 169 3.88 -13.18 5.07
CA ILE A 169 4.96 -13.96 4.47
C ILE A 169 4.78 -14.13 2.96
N GLU A 170 3.59 -14.56 2.54
CA GLU A 170 3.31 -14.77 1.12
C GLU A 170 2.86 -13.51 0.39
N GLY A 171 2.52 -12.44 1.11
CA GLY A 171 2.05 -11.17 0.55
C GLY A 171 0.68 -11.27 -0.14
N LYS A 172 -0.14 -12.26 0.18
CA LYS A 172 -1.42 -12.50 -0.50
C LYS A 172 -2.59 -11.85 0.21
N ARG A 173 -3.57 -11.42 -0.57
CA ARG A 173 -4.87 -10.97 -0.07
C ARG A 173 -5.54 -12.14 0.66
N SER A 174 -6.12 -11.90 1.83
CA SER A 174 -6.73 -12.96 2.61
C SER A 174 -7.97 -12.49 3.36
N ILE A 175 -8.87 -13.42 3.62
CA ILE A 175 -10.12 -13.19 4.34
C ILE A 175 -9.95 -13.72 5.76
N ALA A 176 -10.13 -12.85 6.75
CA ALA A 176 -10.07 -13.26 8.16
C ALA A 176 -11.32 -14.04 8.61
N GLU A 177 -12.37 -13.98 7.82
CA GLU A 177 -13.66 -14.61 8.17
C GLU A 177 -13.57 -16.13 8.13
N GLY A 178 -14.00 -16.78 9.21
CA GLY A 178 -14.14 -18.21 9.30
C GLY A 178 -12.92 -18.99 9.80
N LEU A 179 -11.74 -18.36 9.91
CA LEU A 179 -10.54 -19.08 10.37
C LEU A 179 -10.60 -19.57 11.83
N ILE A 180 -11.41 -18.92 12.68
CA ILE A 180 -11.63 -19.37 14.05
C ILE A 180 -12.34 -20.73 14.08
N TYR A 181 -13.18 -21.00 13.08
CA TYR A 181 -14.02 -22.21 13.02
C TYR A 181 -13.55 -23.25 12.00
N VAL A 182 -12.60 -22.95 11.10
CA VAL A 182 -12.16 -23.91 10.06
C VAL A 182 -11.56 -25.18 10.68
N LYS A 183 -10.73 -25.06 11.70
CA LYS A 183 -10.19 -26.25 12.39
C LYS A 183 -11.27 -26.97 13.20
N LEU A 184 -12.22 -26.24 13.75
CA LEU A 184 -13.37 -26.83 14.46
C LEU A 184 -14.31 -27.53 13.44
N ALA A 185 -14.65 -26.88 12.35
CA ALA A 185 -15.48 -27.47 11.30
C ALA A 185 -14.83 -28.70 10.63
N THR A 186 -13.51 -28.67 10.42
CA THR A 186 -12.78 -29.80 9.81
C THR A 186 -12.65 -30.97 10.78
N SER A 187 -12.48 -30.72 12.09
CA SER A 187 -12.45 -31.77 13.10
C SER A 187 -13.84 -32.38 13.34
N ILE A 188 -14.90 -31.60 13.23
CA ILE A 188 -16.29 -32.05 13.35
C ILE A 188 -16.75 -32.83 12.12
N ALA A 189 -16.36 -32.41 10.92
CA ALA A 189 -16.69 -33.10 9.66
C ALA A 189 -15.92 -34.41 9.44
N ALA A 190 -14.88 -34.68 10.22
CA ALA A 190 -14.08 -35.90 10.13
C ALA A 190 -14.56 -37.04 11.05
N GLU A 191 -15.38 -36.76 12.04
CA GLU A 191 -15.82 -37.75 13.04
C GLU A 191 -17.29 -37.54 13.41
N ASP A 192 -18.21 -38.12 12.67
CA ASP A 192 -19.63 -38.33 13.00
C ASP A 192 -20.53 -37.06 13.19
N ASP A 193 -21.70 -37.15 12.58
CA ASP A 193 -22.84 -36.19 12.66
C ASP A 193 -23.39 -35.94 14.08
N GLU A 194 -22.80 -36.55 15.12
CA GLU A 194 -23.25 -36.45 16.54
C GLU A 194 -22.85 -35.14 17.23
N TYR A 195 -21.98 -34.31 16.64
CA TYR A 195 -21.50 -33.10 17.31
C TYR A 195 -22.07 -31.77 16.77
N ILE A 196 -23.08 -31.84 15.92
CA ILE A 196 -23.85 -30.65 15.55
C ILE A 196 -24.85 -30.38 16.69
N VAL A 197 -24.49 -29.50 17.62
CA VAL A 197 -25.44 -28.99 18.62
C VAL A 197 -26.53 -28.22 17.87
N PRO A 198 -27.81 -28.63 17.94
CA PRO A 198 -28.90 -27.90 17.34
C PRO A 198 -28.94 -26.46 17.86
N LEU A 199 -29.25 -25.49 17.01
CA LEU A 199 -29.30 -24.07 17.37
C LEU A 199 -30.22 -23.76 18.56
N GLU A 200 -31.18 -24.63 18.81
CA GLU A 200 -32.17 -24.56 19.91
C GLU A 200 -31.54 -24.82 21.29
N GLU A 201 -30.42 -25.55 21.36
CA GLU A 201 -29.75 -25.82 22.65
C GLU A 201 -28.72 -24.74 23.04
N THR A 202 -28.39 -23.81 22.15
CA THR A 202 -27.45 -22.72 22.41
C THR A 202 -28.10 -21.44 22.91
N ILE A 203 -29.42 -21.37 23.01
CA ILE A 203 -30.18 -20.16 23.40
C ILE A 203 -30.48 -20.10 24.92
N ASP A 204 -30.28 -21.18 25.67
CA ASP A 204 -30.57 -21.25 27.10
C ASP A 204 -29.33 -21.17 28.03
N MET A 205 -28.28 -20.47 27.61
CA MET A 205 -27.13 -20.15 28.49
C MET A 205 -26.99 -18.64 28.70
#